data_e0206b73dba0629b896f97b6602a1d16
#
_entry.id   e0206b73dba0629b896f97b6602a1d16
#
_cell.length_a   1.000
_cell.length_b   1.000
_cell.length_c   1.000
_cell.angle_alpha   90.00
_cell.angle_beta   90.00
_cell.angle_gamma   90.00
#
_symmetry.space_group_name_H-M   'P 1'
#
loop_
_entity.id
_entity.type
_entity.pdbx_description
1 polymer ?
#
loop_
_entity_poly.entity_id
_entity_poly.type
_entity_poly.pdbx_seq_one_letter_code
_entity_poly.pdbx_strand_id
1 'polypeptide(L)'
;QSCVVEGLVTDEPGPYRVRLTYSGEFLSAGQLPPELSVSNAEVFITDDAGSRTRLVSLRRPGFYETNDPSFVGRVGRSYTISVRLPDGRQYVSRPERMLPVPPIDTVYAEFVTINNPGRSYAYDIFVDTKDAPQTRDYYRWTAFSQHLHRSVGVPCSASSPPPVPLCFYLCWYPTFSRNVNIFSDAAVNGQPLRRRFVLRSPVYFMGNHLVEVSQYSMSREAFQFWRLYGEQAARTGSIFDPLPASIEGNVANADDPDDIALGYFAASAVAKRRYVVPGTETFNPRIVHY
;
A
#
# COMPACT_ATOMS: atom_id res chain seq x y z
N GLN A 1 8.51 19.71 14.31
CA GLN A 1 8.41 18.47 13.51
C GLN A 1 7.38 17.55 14.17
N SER A 2 6.32 17.20 13.43
CA SER A 2 5.30 16.28 13.92
C SER A 2 5.75 14.83 13.73
N CYS A 3 5.39 13.96 14.68
CA CYS A 3 5.58 12.52 14.52
C CYS A 3 4.65 12.00 13.41
N VAL A 4 5.12 11.04 12.62
CA VAL A 4 4.33 10.35 11.59
C VAL A 4 4.29 8.87 11.95
N VAL A 5 3.09 8.32 12.07
CA VAL A 5 2.86 6.91 12.44
C VAL A 5 2.07 6.23 11.33
N GLU A 6 2.65 5.21 10.71
CA GLU A 6 1.99 4.40 9.68
C GLU A 6 2.04 2.94 10.11
N GLY A 7 0.90 2.31 10.31
CA GLY A 7 0.83 0.92 10.73
C GLY A 7 -0.46 0.23 10.32
N LEU A 8 -0.39 -1.09 10.15
CA LEU A 8 -1.52 -1.92 9.79
C LEU A 8 -1.41 -3.28 10.49
N VAL A 9 -2.48 -3.65 11.20
CA VAL A 9 -2.70 -5.01 11.71
C VAL A 9 -3.77 -5.67 10.85
N THR A 10 -3.55 -6.93 10.48
CA THR A 10 -4.53 -7.71 9.70
C THR A 10 -4.85 -9.03 10.40
N ASP A 11 -5.86 -9.74 9.90
CA ASP A 11 -6.21 -11.10 10.32
C ASP A 11 -5.33 -12.19 9.67
N GLU A 12 -4.35 -11.81 8.86
CA GLU A 12 -3.30 -12.72 8.39
C GLU A 12 -2.15 -12.81 9.40
N PRO A 13 -1.40 -13.92 9.43
CA PRO A 13 -0.20 -14.02 10.24
C PRO A 13 0.81 -12.89 9.95
N GLY A 14 1.43 -12.37 11.04
CA GLY A 14 2.48 -11.35 10.94
C GLY A 14 3.73 -11.80 10.16
N PRO A 15 4.80 -11.02 10.16
CA PRO A 15 4.99 -9.84 11.03
C PRO A 15 4.24 -8.59 10.54
N TYR A 16 3.64 -7.86 11.48
CA TYR A 16 3.04 -6.55 11.20
C TYR A 16 4.09 -5.47 11.29
N ARG A 17 4.04 -4.52 10.35
CA ARG A 17 5.03 -3.46 10.25
C ARG A 17 4.44 -2.11 10.58
N VAL A 18 5.24 -1.33 11.29
CA VAL A 18 4.97 0.07 11.60
C VAL A 18 6.15 0.90 11.13
N ARG A 19 5.87 2.02 10.49
CA ARG A 19 6.85 3.02 10.11
C ARG A 19 6.68 4.25 10.98
N LEU A 20 7.78 4.73 11.55
CA LEU A 20 7.85 5.95 12.36
C LEU A 20 8.84 6.92 11.73
N THR A 21 8.36 8.13 11.43
CA THR A 21 9.20 9.21 10.89
C THR A 21 8.80 10.53 11.53
N TYR A 22 9.59 11.55 11.32
CA TYR A 22 9.18 12.94 11.55
C TYR A 22 8.75 13.60 10.23
N SER A 23 7.84 14.56 10.31
CA SER A 23 7.55 15.42 9.17
C SER A 23 8.75 16.28 8.83
N GLY A 24 9.08 16.38 7.53
CA GLY A 24 10.10 17.30 7.02
C GLY A 24 9.50 18.68 6.76
N GLU A 25 10.38 19.70 6.78
CA GLU A 25 10.04 20.99 6.19
C GLU A 25 10.07 20.88 4.66
N PHE A 26 9.30 21.72 3.97
CA PHE A 26 9.37 21.85 2.53
C PHE A 26 10.77 22.37 2.15
N LEU A 27 11.59 21.50 1.57
CA LEU A 27 12.88 21.90 1.03
C LEU A 27 12.70 22.43 -0.39
N SER A 28 13.52 23.43 -0.73
CA SER A 28 13.55 24.00 -2.09
C SER A 28 13.85 22.92 -3.12
N ALA A 29 13.31 23.08 -4.32
CA ALA A 29 13.47 22.12 -5.41
C ALA A 29 14.96 21.75 -5.63
N GLY A 30 15.27 20.46 -5.61
CA GLY A 30 16.61 19.91 -5.80
C GLY A 30 17.32 19.39 -4.54
N GLN A 31 16.77 19.60 -3.35
CA GLN A 31 17.26 18.98 -2.12
C GLN A 31 16.41 17.76 -1.77
N LEU A 32 17.03 16.61 -1.62
CA LEU A 32 16.38 15.45 -1.02
C LEU A 32 16.18 15.74 0.47
N PRO A 33 14.95 15.60 1.02
CA PRO A 33 14.74 15.76 2.44
C PRO A 33 15.61 14.75 3.19
N PRO A 34 16.24 15.16 4.30
CA PRO A 34 16.96 14.22 5.15
C PRO A 34 15.99 13.11 5.59
N GLU A 35 16.49 11.89 5.68
CA GLU A 35 15.67 10.79 6.17
C GLU A 35 15.35 11.03 7.65
N LEU A 36 14.10 11.39 7.92
CA LEU A 36 13.61 11.74 9.26
C LEU A 36 13.09 10.49 9.99
N SER A 37 13.83 9.41 9.90
CA SER A 37 13.44 8.13 10.51
C SER A 37 13.59 8.17 12.03
N VAL A 38 12.57 7.71 12.76
CA VAL A 38 12.62 7.54 14.20
C VAL A 38 13.26 6.20 14.54
N SER A 39 14.43 6.23 15.16
CA SER A 39 15.13 5.05 15.67
C SER A 39 14.96 4.95 17.19
N ASN A 40 15.10 3.72 17.73
CA ASN A 40 15.08 3.46 19.18
C ASN A 40 13.79 3.85 19.91
N ALA A 41 12.64 3.87 19.21
CA ALA A 41 11.35 3.99 19.86
C ALA A 41 10.92 2.65 20.46
N GLU A 42 10.15 2.70 21.54
CA GLU A 42 9.42 1.54 22.06
C GLU A 42 8.03 1.50 21.44
N VAL A 43 7.72 0.43 20.72
CA VAL A 43 6.47 0.30 19.98
C VAL A 43 5.75 -0.97 20.41
N PHE A 44 4.47 -0.83 20.74
CA PHE A 44 3.60 -1.96 21.09
C PHE A 44 2.27 -1.87 20.37
N ILE A 45 1.71 -3.02 20.06
CA ILE A 45 0.32 -3.17 19.63
C ILE A 45 -0.41 -3.97 20.70
N THR A 46 -1.58 -3.50 21.12
CA THR A 46 -2.40 -4.12 22.15
C THR A 46 -3.81 -4.30 21.62
N ASP A 47 -4.43 -5.44 21.89
CA ASP A 47 -5.84 -5.66 21.59
C ASP A 47 -6.73 -5.35 22.82
N ASP A 48 -8.04 -5.27 22.60
CA ASP A 48 -9.05 -4.99 23.64
C ASP A 48 -9.25 -6.15 24.66
N ALA A 49 -8.58 -7.32 24.49
CA ALA A 49 -8.51 -8.38 25.52
C ALA A 49 -7.25 -8.31 26.36
N GLY A 50 -6.38 -7.31 26.12
CA GLY A 50 -5.12 -7.15 26.83
C GLY A 50 -3.96 -7.96 26.23
N SER A 51 -4.13 -8.63 25.09
CA SER A 51 -3.02 -9.25 24.39
C SER A 51 -2.13 -8.14 23.80
N ARG A 52 -0.83 -8.21 24.09
CA ARG A 52 0.12 -7.16 23.74
C ARG A 52 1.37 -7.76 23.10
N THR A 53 1.80 -7.18 21.98
CA THR A 53 3.05 -7.55 21.32
C THR A 53 3.97 -6.36 21.19
N ARG A 54 5.27 -6.60 21.36
CA ARG A 54 6.32 -5.60 21.13
C ARG A 54 6.77 -5.66 19.68
N LEU A 55 7.07 -4.50 19.10
CA LEU A 55 7.71 -4.41 17.81
C LEU A 55 9.20 -4.14 18.00
N VAL A 56 10.00 -4.83 17.21
CA VAL A 56 11.46 -4.66 17.20
C VAL A 56 11.89 -3.82 15.99
N SER A 57 12.91 -2.99 16.19
CA SER A 57 13.47 -2.18 15.13
C SER A 57 14.15 -3.08 14.07
N LEU A 58 13.89 -2.80 12.82
CA LEU A 58 14.57 -3.43 11.70
C LEU A 58 15.92 -2.77 11.40
N ARG A 59 16.75 -3.41 10.56
CA ARG A 59 18.00 -2.80 10.07
C ARG A 59 17.76 -1.50 9.29
N ARG A 60 16.56 -1.32 8.73
CA ARG A 60 16.13 -0.10 8.06
C ARG A 60 15.59 0.88 9.12
N PRO A 61 16.20 2.05 9.31
CA PRO A 61 15.75 3.04 10.29
C PRO A 61 14.27 3.41 10.09
N GLY A 62 13.56 3.63 11.19
CA GLY A 62 12.15 3.99 11.20
C GLY A 62 11.18 2.84 10.96
N PHE A 63 11.64 1.62 10.69
CA PHE A 63 10.79 0.45 10.52
C PHE A 63 10.87 -0.48 11.73
N TYR A 64 9.69 -0.87 12.20
CA TYR A 64 9.47 -1.77 13.32
C TYR A 64 8.57 -2.91 12.90
N GLU A 65 8.80 -4.12 13.40
CA GLU A 65 7.91 -5.25 13.13
C GLU A 65 7.66 -6.09 14.37
N THR A 66 6.50 -6.75 14.42
CA THR A 66 6.19 -7.70 15.50
C THR A 66 7.12 -8.89 15.43
N ASN A 67 7.63 -9.32 16.59
CA ASN A 67 8.49 -10.49 16.71
C ASN A 67 7.78 -11.72 17.28
N ASP A 68 6.52 -11.59 17.67
CA ASP A 68 5.69 -12.67 18.18
C ASP A 68 4.77 -13.20 17.06
N PRO A 69 5.05 -14.40 16.51
CA PRO A 69 4.24 -14.97 15.44
C PRO A 69 2.86 -15.46 15.92
N SER A 70 2.65 -15.57 17.23
CA SER A 70 1.35 -15.95 17.82
C SER A 70 0.36 -14.79 17.89
N PHE A 71 0.86 -13.55 17.80
CA PHE A 71 0.01 -12.37 17.76
C PHE A 71 -0.59 -12.20 16.36
N VAL A 72 -1.85 -12.60 16.21
CA VAL A 72 -2.59 -12.49 14.95
C VAL A 72 -3.85 -11.67 15.17
N GLY A 73 -4.10 -10.72 14.29
CA GLY A 73 -5.30 -9.91 14.31
C GLY A 73 -6.57 -10.77 14.13
N ARG A 74 -7.67 -10.36 14.76
CA ARG A 74 -8.95 -11.06 14.72
C ARG A 74 -10.09 -10.11 14.44
N VAL A 75 -10.95 -10.47 13.51
CA VAL A 75 -12.18 -9.74 13.21
C VAL A 75 -13.01 -9.56 14.48
N GLY A 76 -13.56 -8.35 14.67
CA GLY A 76 -14.36 -7.99 15.84
C GLY A 76 -13.57 -7.43 17.02
N ARG A 77 -12.24 -7.58 17.03
CA ARG A 77 -11.35 -7.01 18.05
C ARG A 77 -10.95 -5.59 17.70
N SER A 78 -10.58 -4.82 18.70
CA SER A 78 -10.02 -3.47 18.54
C SER A 78 -8.56 -3.45 18.91
N TYR A 79 -7.76 -2.72 18.15
CA TYR A 79 -6.31 -2.63 18.29
C TYR A 79 -5.88 -1.20 18.53
N THR A 80 -4.87 -1.04 19.37
CA THR A 80 -4.26 0.24 19.73
C THR A 80 -2.76 0.13 19.57
N ILE A 81 -2.14 1.11 18.94
CA ILE A 81 -0.69 1.26 18.94
C ILE A 81 -0.27 2.23 20.05
N SER A 82 0.81 1.91 20.75
CA SER A 82 1.50 2.82 21.65
C SER A 82 2.96 2.95 21.24
N VAL A 83 3.43 4.19 21.15
CA VAL A 83 4.79 4.55 20.74
C VAL A 83 5.39 5.44 21.78
N ARG A 84 6.57 5.09 22.32
CA ARG A 84 7.38 5.94 23.16
C ARG A 84 8.63 6.34 22.41
N LEU A 85 8.78 7.63 22.15
CA LEU A 85 9.91 8.19 21.45
C LEU A 85 11.16 8.25 22.36
N PRO A 86 12.38 8.36 21.80
CA PRO A 86 13.60 8.49 22.58
C PRO A 86 13.67 9.75 23.47
N ASP A 87 12.94 10.80 23.09
CA ASP A 87 12.83 12.05 23.84
C ASP A 87 11.81 11.98 25.00
N GLY A 88 11.15 10.83 25.17
CA GLY A 88 10.19 10.57 26.23
C GLY A 88 8.73 10.81 25.87
N ARG A 89 8.42 11.49 24.76
CA ARG A 89 7.02 11.68 24.31
C ARG A 89 6.35 10.34 24.05
N GLN A 90 5.10 10.25 24.42
CA GLN A 90 4.30 9.05 24.24
C GLN A 90 3.11 9.34 23.34
N TYR A 91 2.93 8.51 22.33
CA TYR A 91 1.81 8.58 21.40
C TYR A 91 0.97 7.32 21.48
N VAL A 92 -0.36 7.48 21.46
CA VAL A 92 -1.31 6.37 21.54
C VAL A 92 -2.40 6.57 20.49
N SER A 93 -2.75 5.53 19.76
CA SER A 93 -3.87 5.62 18.82
C SER A 93 -5.22 5.51 19.53
N ARG A 94 -6.24 6.05 18.89
CA ARG A 94 -7.62 5.61 19.17
C ARG A 94 -7.72 4.13 18.82
N PRO A 95 -8.59 3.35 19.54
CA PRO A 95 -8.82 1.96 19.21
C PRO A 95 -9.41 1.81 17.80
N GLU A 96 -8.77 1.01 16.96
CA GLU A 96 -9.26 0.67 15.61
C GLU A 96 -9.87 -0.74 15.63
N ARG A 97 -11.15 -0.82 15.30
CA ARG A 97 -11.87 -2.09 15.25
C ARG A 97 -11.66 -2.76 13.90
N MET A 98 -11.23 -4.01 13.93
CA MET A 98 -11.10 -4.84 12.73
C MET A 98 -12.48 -5.33 12.29
N LEU A 99 -12.97 -4.77 11.19
CA LEU A 99 -14.24 -5.15 10.59
C LEU A 99 -14.04 -6.32 9.63
N PRO A 100 -15.07 -7.15 9.39
CA PRO A 100 -14.99 -8.21 8.40
C PRO A 100 -14.84 -7.65 6.98
N VAL A 101 -14.32 -8.45 6.07
CA VAL A 101 -14.21 -8.11 4.66
C VAL A 101 -14.78 -9.26 3.82
N PRO A 102 -15.62 -9.01 2.80
CA PRO A 102 -16.08 -10.05 1.91
C PRO A 102 -14.93 -10.56 1.03
N PRO A 103 -15.01 -11.82 0.55
CA PRO A 103 -14.04 -12.34 -0.39
C PRO A 103 -14.09 -11.59 -1.72
N ILE A 104 -12.97 -11.57 -2.44
CA ILE A 104 -12.91 -11.12 -3.82
C ILE A 104 -13.49 -12.22 -4.71
N ASP A 105 -14.58 -11.94 -5.44
CA ASP A 105 -15.23 -12.91 -6.32
C ASP A 105 -14.38 -13.20 -7.55
N THR A 106 -13.86 -12.15 -8.21
CA THR A 106 -13.08 -12.30 -9.44
C THR A 106 -12.01 -11.21 -9.56
N VAL A 107 -10.84 -11.58 -10.07
CA VAL A 107 -9.80 -10.67 -10.57
C VAL A 107 -9.63 -10.97 -12.05
N TYR A 108 -9.61 -9.96 -12.88
CA TYR A 108 -9.39 -10.10 -14.31
C TYR A 108 -8.62 -8.90 -14.88
N ALA A 109 -8.14 -9.05 -16.10
CA ALA A 109 -7.34 -8.05 -16.79
C ALA A 109 -7.95 -7.68 -18.13
N GLU A 110 -7.83 -6.43 -18.52
CA GLU A 110 -8.16 -5.94 -19.85
C GLU A 110 -6.90 -5.36 -20.49
N PHE A 111 -6.59 -5.80 -21.70
CA PHE A 111 -5.46 -5.25 -22.45
C PHE A 111 -5.81 -3.89 -23.03
N VAL A 112 -4.97 -2.90 -22.77
CA VAL A 112 -5.22 -1.51 -23.18
C VAL A 112 -4.01 -0.90 -23.88
N THR A 113 -4.29 -0.02 -24.85
CA THR A 113 -3.28 0.85 -25.43
C THR A 113 -3.18 2.12 -24.59
N ILE A 114 -1.96 2.50 -24.23
CA ILE A 114 -1.70 3.73 -23.46
C ILE A 114 -0.90 4.70 -24.31
N ASN A 115 -1.33 5.97 -24.28
CA ASN A 115 -0.65 7.02 -25.00
C ASN A 115 0.47 7.62 -24.13
N ASN A 116 1.59 6.90 -24.02
CA ASN A 116 2.75 7.32 -23.25
C ASN A 116 4.03 6.99 -24.01
N PRO A 117 4.96 7.94 -24.22
CA PRO A 117 6.22 7.68 -24.89
C PRO A 117 6.98 6.50 -24.25
N GLY A 118 7.32 5.50 -25.06
CA GLY A 118 8.05 4.30 -24.63
C GLY A 118 7.24 3.23 -23.89
N ARG A 119 5.92 3.43 -23.71
CA ARG A 119 5.01 2.46 -23.08
C ARG A 119 3.67 2.48 -23.78
N SER A 120 3.49 1.61 -24.77
CA SER A 120 2.29 1.66 -25.61
C SER A 120 1.15 0.77 -25.09
N TYR A 121 1.43 -0.17 -24.21
CA TYR A 121 0.47 -1.19 -23.80
C TYR A 121 0.53 -1.47 -22.29
N ALA A 122 -0.63 -1.85 -21.74
CA ALA A 122 -0.75 -2.27 -20.36
C ALA A 122 -1.92 -3.25 -20.19
N TYR A 123 -1.97 -3.90 -19.03
CA TYR A 123 -3.17 -4.54 -18.51
C TYR A 123 -3.77 -3.67 -17.42
N ASP A 124 -5.03 -3.30 -17.61
CA ASP A 124 -5.85 -2.74 -16.53
C ASP A 124 -6.47 -3.90 -15.74
N ILE A 125 -6.17 -3.94 -14.46
CA ILE A 125 -6.61 -5.00 -13.54
C ILE A 125 -7.85 -4.51 -12.81
N PHE A 126 -8.86 -5.38 -12.81
CA PHE A 126 -10.15 -5.12 -12.19
C PHE A 126 -10.49 -6.21 -11.18
N VAL A 127 -11.32 -5.83 -10.21
CA VAL A 127 -11.91 -6.78 -9.27
C VAL A 127 -13.43 -6.65 -9.26
N ASP A 128 -14.08 -7.79 -9.04
CA ASP A 128 -15.47 -7.89 -8.67
C ASP A 128 -15.56 -8.47 -7.26
N THR A 129 -16.44 -7.90 -6.45
CA THR A 129 -16.75 -8.38 -5.10
C THR A 129 -18.21 -8.12 -4.79
N LYS A 130 -18.75 -8.82 -3.80
CA LYS A 130 -20.12 -8.61 -3.36
C LYS A 130 -20.10 -8.03 -1.95
N ASP A 131 -20.80 -6.93 -1.81
CA ASP A 131 -20.96 -6.24 -0.53
C ASP A 131 -21.96 -6.96 0.40
N ALA A 132 -21.79 -6.81 1.72
CA ALA A 132 -22.70 -7.37 2.71
C ALA A 132 -23.91 -6.42 2.93
N PRO A 133 -25.15 -6.90 2.77
CA PRO A 133 -26.32 -5.99 2.72
C PRO A 133 -26.75 -5.41 4.07
N GLN A 134 -26.14 -5.82 5.16
CA GLN A 134 -26.61 -5.50 6.53
C GLN A 134 -25.76 -4.45 7.24
N THR A 135 -24.62 -4.09 6.66
CA THR A 135 -23.64 -3.19 7.25
C THR A 135 -23.32 -2.05 6.28
N ARG A 136 -22.86 -0.94 6.83
CA ARG A 136 -22.24 0.10 6.01
C ARG A 136 -20.76 -0.13 6.01
N ASP A 137 -20.23 -0.49 4.86
CA ASP A 137 -18.88 -0.97 4.71
C ASP A 137 -18.00 0.00 3.91
N TYR A 138 -16.73 -0.02 4.24
CA TYR A 138 -15.70 0.76 3.56
C TYR A 138 -14.57 -0.17 3.17
N TYR A 139 -14.11 -0.05 1.94
CA TYR A 139 -13.08 -0.93 1.37
C TYR A 139 -11.92 -0.13 0.82
N ARG A 140 -10.74 -0.73 0.94
CA ARG A 140 -9.53 -0.28 0.27
C ARG A 140 -8.92 -1.42 -0.50
N TRP A 141 -8.52 -1.17 -1.74
CA TRP A 141 -7.77 -2.14 -2.52
C TRP A 141 -6.34 -1.68 -2.71
N THR A 142 -5.43 -2.64 -2.58
CA THR A 142 -4.06 -2.54 -3.08
C THR A 142 -3.83 -3.67 -4.06
N ALA A 143 -2.99 -3.44 -5.03
CA ALA A 143 -2.60 -4.46 -5.97
C ALA A 143 -1.12 -4.37 -6.29
N PHE A 144 -0.58 -5.52 -6.58
CA PHE A 144 0.79 -5.68 -6.97
C PHE A 144 0.83 -6.67 -8.15
N SER A 145 1.63 -6.36 -9.15
CA SER A 145 1.89 -7.28 -10.26
C SER A 145 3.38 -7.52 -10.44
N GLN A 146 3.72 -8.71 -10.89
CA GLN A 146 5.04 -9.04 -11.39
C GLN A 146 4.92 -9.44 -12.85
N HIS A 147 5.68 -8.80 -13.72
CA HIS A 147 5.73 -9.11 -15.13
C HIS A 147 7.17 -9.42 -15.55
N LEU A 148 7.27 -10.22 -16.60
CA LEU A 148 8.55 -10.58 -17.15
C LEU A 148 9.16 -9.36 -17.84
N HIS A 149 10.42 -9.11 -17.56
CA HIS A 149 11.20 -8.04 -18.17
C HIS A 149 12.53 -8.60 -18.68
N ARG A 150 12.92 -8.19 -19.88
CA ARG A 150 14.21 -8.53 -20.44
C ARG A 150 15.20 -7.43 -20.11
N SER A 151 16.32 -7.77 -19.52
CA SER A 151 17.38 -6.79 -19.23
C SER A 151 17.94 -6.15 -20.48
N VAL A 152 18.58 -4.99 -20.36
CA VAL A 152 19.49 -4.51 -21.39
C VAL A 152 20.60 -5.52 -21.61
N GLY A 153 21.11 -5.61 -22.84
CA GLY A 153 22.21 -6.50 -23.15
C GLY A 153 23.47 -6.10 -22.36
N VAL A 154 24.06 -7.08 -21.68
CA VAL A 154 25.35 -6.93 -20.99
C VAL A 154 26.36 -7.89 -21.60
N PRO A 155 27.67 -7.56 -21.63
CA PRO A 155 28.68 -8.50 -22.11
C PRO A 155 28.60 -9.83 -21.38
N CYS A 156 28.51 -10.95 -22.11
CA CYS A 156 28.42 -12.29 -21.52
C CYS A 156 29.69 -12.69 -20.77
N SER A 157 30.81 -12.09 -21.14
CA SER A 157 32.10 -12.28 -20.48
C SER A 157 32.94 -11.02 -20.62
N ALA A 158 33.54 -10.58 -19.53
CA ALA A 158 34.46 -9.44 -19.52
C ALA A 158 35.79 -9.73 -20.25
N SER A 159 36.08 -11.01 -20.54
CA SER A 159 37.33 -11.45 -21.16
C SER A 159 37.21 -11.83 -22.64
N SER A 160 36.04 -11.67 -23.26
CA SER A 160 35.87 -11.98 -24.68
C SER A 160 36.39 -10.84 -25.58
N PRO A 161 37.17 -11.17 -26.65
CA PRO A 161 37.58 -10.17 -27.63
C PRO A 161 36.35 -9.65 -28.41
N PRO A 162 36.37 -8.40 -28.89
CA PRO A 162 35.30 -7.87 -29.72
C PRO A 162 35.13 -8.68 -31.05
N PRO A 163 33.86 -8.86 -31.52
CA PRO A 163 32.60 -8.39 -30.90
C PRO A 163 32.21 -9.24 -29.71
N VAL A 164 31.96 -8.59 -28.57
CA VAL A 164 31.55 -9.28 -27.34
C VAL A 164 30.08 -9.67 -27.45
N PRO A 165 29.72 -10.94 -27.32
CA PRO A 165 28.32 -11.34 -27.34
C PRO A 165 27.57 -10.73 -26.13
N LEU A 166 26.35 -10.27 -26.39
CA LEU A 166 25.48 -9.70 -25.36
C LEU A 166 24.58 -10.78 -24.78
N CYS A 167 24.59 -10.89 -23.47
CA CYS A 167 23.66 -11.70 -22.71
C CYS A 167 22.48 -10.86 -22.23
N PHE A 168 21.31 -11.47 -22.26
CA PHE A 168 20.07 -10.87 -21.77
C PHE A 168 19.52 -11.75 -20.67
N TYR A 169 19.13 -11.15 -19.57
CA TYR A 169 18.51 -11.84 -18.44
C TYR A 169 17.04 -11.54 -18.41
N LEU A 170 16.22 -12.56 -18.17
CA LEU A 170 14.80 -12.39 -17.86
C LEU A 170 14.67 -12.24 -16.36
N CYS A 171 14.01 -11.19 -15.93
CA CYS A 171 13.72 -10.91 -14.53
C CYS A 171 12.26 -10.50 -14.34
N TRP A 172 11.76 -10.72 -13.12
CA TRP A 172 10.42 -10.29 -12.72
C TRP A 172 10.51 -8.85 -12.22
N TYR A 173 9.75 -7.96 -12.85
CA TYR A 173 9.69 -6.55 -12.46
C TYR A 173 8.38 -6.27 -11.72
N PRO A 174 8.43 -5.76 -10.47
CA PRO A 174 7.23 -5.47 -9.70
C PRO A 174 6.62 -4.13 -10.08
N THR A 175 5.30 -4.10 -10.12
CA THR A 175 4.50 -2.88 -10.22
C THR A 175 3.48 -2.86 -9.08
N PHE A 176 3.39 -1.74 -8.38
CA PHE A 176 2.48 -1.56 -7.25
C PHE A 176 1.41 -0.51 -7.58
N SER A 177 0.20 -0.69 -7.07
CA SER A 177 -0.81 0.36 -7.09
C SER A 177 -0.33 1.56 -6.28
N ARG A 178 -0.33 2.73 -6.90
CA ARG A 178 0.14 3.98 -6.27
C ARG A 178 -1.01 4.88 -5.83
N ASN A 179 -2.16 4.74 -6.48
CA ASN A 179 -3.33 5.55 -6.19
C ASN A 179 -4.06 5.01 -4.96
N VAL A 180 -4.63 5.91 -4.19
CA VAL A 180 -5.56 5.56 -3.12
C VAL A 180 -6.83 5.03 -3.77
N ASN A 181 -7.09 3.74 -3.59
CA ASN A 181 -8.26 3.08 -4.14
C ASN A 181 -9.17 2.65 -3.00
N ILE A 182 -10.14 3.49 -2.71
CA ILE A 182 -11.11 3.32 -1.62
C ILE A 182 -12.53 3.39 -2.14
N PHE A 183 -13.47 2.84 -1.37
CA PHE A 183 -14.88 2.83 -1.70
C PHE A 183 -15.74 2.80 -0.43
N SER A 184 -16.89 3.46 -0.50
CA SER A 184 -17.97 3.35 0.48
C SER A 184 -19.20 2.80 -0.19
N ASP A 185 -19.84 1.82 0.42
CA ASP A 185 -21.07 1.21 -0.05
C ASP A 185 -22.32 2.07 0.19
N ALA A 186 -22.19 3.23 0.82
CA ALA A 186 -23.31 4.06 1.30
C ALA A 186 -24.45 4.26 0.28
N ALA A 187 -24.13 4.21 -1.02
CA ALA A 187 -25.11 4.37 -2.11
C ALA A 187 -25.56 3.04 -2.74
N VAL A 188 -24.86 1.92 -2.44
CA VAL A 188 -25.02 0.64 -3.15
C VAL A 188 -24.95 -0.56 -2.20
N ASN A 189 -25.29 -0.36 -0.93
CA ASN A 189 -25.23 -1.38 0.11
C ASN A 189 -25.89 -2.70 -0.33
N GLY A 190 -25.17 -3.81 -0.18
CA GLY A 190 -25.57 -5.15 -0.56
C GLY A 190 -25.55 -5.43 -2.06
N GLN A 191 -25.10 -4.49 -2.89
CA GLN A 191 -25.01 -4.67 -4.33
C GLN A 191 -23.66 -5.24 -4.75
N PRO A 192 -23.58 -5.97 -5.85
CA PRO A 192 -22.30 -6.38 -6.42
C PRO A 192 -21.48 -5.16 -6.85
N LEU A 193 -20.26 -5.07 -6.35
CA LEU A 193 -19.28 -4.09 -6.81
C LEU A 193 -18.53 -4.70 -7.98
N ARG A 194 -18.80 -4.20 -9.18
CA ARG A 194 -18.23 -4.74 -10.40
C ARG A 194 -17.23 -3.77 -11.04
N ARG A 195 -16.24 -4.33 -11.71
CA ARG A 195 -15.28 -3.60 -12.53
C ARG A 195 -14.55 -2.49 -11.76
N ARG A 196 -14.13 -2.78 -10.53
CA ARG A 196 -13.29 -1.85 -9.76
C ARG A 196 -11.86 -1.92 -10.26
N PHE A 197 -11.40 -0.84 -10.86
CA PHE A 197 -10.01 -0.71 -11.28
C PHE A 197 -9.08 -0.67 -10.07
N VAL A 198 -8.01 -1.48 -10.07
CA VAL A 198 -7.07 -1.56 -8.93
C VAL A 198 -5.62 -1.30 -9.31
N LEU A 199 -5.22 -1.63 -10.53
CA LEU A 199 -3.83 -1.47 -10.96
C LEU A 199 -3.74 -1.39 -12.48
N ARG A 200 -2.81 -0.58 -12.99
CA ARG A 200 -2.34 -0.67 -14.37
C ARG A 200 -0.94 -1.30 -14.38
N SER A 201 -0.84 -2.48 -14.97
CA SER A 201 0.41 -3.25 -15.11
C SER A 201 0.97 -3.03 -16.53
N PRO A 202 2.10 -2.34 -16.69
CA PRO A 202 2.65 -2.07 -18.01
C PRO A 202 3.16 -3.35 -18.69
N VAL A 203 3.00 -3.45 -20.00
CA VAL A 203 3.54 -4.53 -20.82
C VAL A 203 4.81 -4.06 -21.50
N TYR A 204 5.94 -4.65 -21.13
CA TYR A 204 7.24 -4.38 -21.76
C TYR A 204 7.74 -5.55 -22.59
N PHE A 205 7.30 -6.74 -22.26
CA PHE A 205 7.72 -7.97 -22.90
C PHE A 205 6.56 -8.98 -22.86
N MET A 206 6.50 -9.85 -23.89
CA MET A 206 5.53 -10.95 -23.87
C MET A 206 5.85 -11.92 -22.76
N GLY A 207 4.88 -12.21 -21.94
CA GLY A 207 5.03 -13.13 -20.82
C GLY A 207 3.88 -13.00 -19.84
N ASN A 208 3.81 -13.94 -18.93
CA ASN A 208 2.78 -13.93 -17.91
C ASN A 208 2.95 -12.73 -16.97
N HIS A 209 1.82 -12.15 -16.55
CA HIS A 209 1.78 -11.22 -15.44
C HIS A 209 1.16 -11.93 -14.24
N LEU A 210 1.89 -11.97 -13.13
CA LEU A 210 1.35 -12.42 -11.85
C LEU A 210 0.75 -11.21 -11.15
N VAL A 211 -0.52 -11.31 -10.75
CA VAL A 211 -1.24 -10.24 -10.08
C VAL A 211 -1.73 -10.75 -8.73
N GLU A 212 -1.52 -9.97 -7.68
CA GLU A 212 -2.17 -10.17 -6.39
C GLU A 212 -2.93 -8.89 -6.02
N VAL A 213 -4.21 -9.06 -5.71
CA VAL A 213 -5.08 -8.00 -5.21
C VAL A 213 -5.43 -8.30 -3.77
N SER A 214 -5.29 -7.29 -2.92
CA SER A 214 -5.71 -7.31 -1.51
C SER A 214 -6.84 -6.33 -1.31
N GLN A 215 -7.94 -6.79 -0.73
CA GLN A 215 -9.09 -6.01 -0.32
C GLN A 215 -9.12 -5.94 1.20
N TYR A 216 -9.13 -4.74 1.74
CA TYR A 216 -9.12 -4.46 3.17
C TYR A 216 -10.46 -3.88 3.61
N SER A 217 -10.96 -4.32 4.76
CA SER A 217 -12.03 -3.60 5.47
C SER A 217 -11.45 -2.32 6.09
N MET A 218 -12.29 -1.31 6.26
CA MET A 218 -11.88 -0.04 6.88
C MET A 218 -12.95 0.43 7.85
N SER A 219 -12.52 1.10 8.94
CA SER A 219 -13.40 1.95 9.73
C SER A 219 -13.82 3.18 8.92
N ARG A 220 -14.89 3.86 9.34
CA ARG A 220 -15.32 5.13 8.74
C ARG A 220 -14.22 6.19 8.85
N GLU A 221 -13.54 6.22 9.97
CA GLU A 221 -12.45 7.15 10.27
C GLU A 221 -11.26 6.91 9.35
N ALA A 222 -10.86 5.65 9.18
CA ALA A 222 -9.80 5.27 8.24
C ALA A 222 -10.18 5.64 6.80
N PHE A 223 -11.44 5.42 6.40
CA PHE A 223 -11.92 5.83 5.08
C PHE A 223 -11.82 7.35 4.88
N GLN A 224 -12.23 8.14 5.88
CA GLN A 224 -12.12 9.61 5.81
C GLN A 224 -10.67 10.07 5.69
N PHE A 225 -9.76 9.49 6.48
CA PHE A 225 -8.32 9.76 6.38
C PHE A 225 -7.80 9.47 4.97
N TRP A 226 -8.05 8.29 4.43
CA TRP A 226 -7.55 7.90 3.11
C TRP A 226 -8.20 8.72 1.98
N ARG A 227 -9.45 9.17 2.15
CA ARG A 227 -10.09 10.06 1.18
C ARG A 227 -9.39 11.41 1.12
N LEU A 228 -9.16 12.04 2.27
CA LEU A 228 -8.45 13.31 2.35
C LEU A 228 -7.01 13.19 1.83
N TYR A 229 -6.33 12.10 2.19
CA TYR A 229 -5.00 11.82 1.68
C TYR A 229 -4.98 11.67 0.15
N GLY A 230 -5.93 10.94 -0.41
CA GLY A 230 -6.06 10.78 -1.86
C GLY A 230 -6.35 12.09 -2.57
N GLU A 231 -7.23 12.93 -2.01
CA GLU A 231 -7.52 14.27 -2.53
C GLU A 231 -6.27 15.17 -2.53
N GLN A 232 -5.46 15.12 -1.47
CA GLN A 232 -4.19 15.87 -1.43
C GLN A 232 -3.14 15.32 -2.38
N ALA A 233 -3.00 13.99 -2.45
CA ALA A 233 -2.04 13.35 -3.33
C ALA A 233 -2.34 13.55 -4.83
N ALA A 234 -3.60 13.80 -5.18
CA ALA A 234 -4.04 14.08 -6.54
C ALA A 234 -3.80 15.53 -6.98
N ARG A 235 -3.41 16.42 -6.07
CA ARG A 235 -3.14 17.83 -6.39
C ARG A 235 -1.88 17.96 -7.23
N THR A 236 -1.95 18.82 -8.22
CA THR A 236 -0.85 19.02 -9.19
C THR A 236 0.04 20.23 -8.86
N GLY A 237 -0.27 20.95 -7.77
CA GLY A 237 0.40 22.20 -7.43
C GLY A 237 -0.07 23.39 -8.26
N SER A 238 -1.29 23.34 -8.81
CA SER A 238 -1.93 24.44 -9.50
C SER A 238 -2.22 25.59 -8.56
N ILE A 239 -2.20 26.82 -9.06
CA ILE A 239 -2.61 28.03 -8.31
C ILE A 239 -4.08 27.99 -7.89
N PHE A 240 -4.88 27.12 -8.46
CA PHE A 240 -6.29 26.90 -8.11
C PHE A 240 -6.47 25.78 -7.07
N ASP A 241 -5.40 25.05 -6.71
CA ASP A 241 -5.50 24.03 -5.68
C ASP A 241 -5.70 24.71 -4.31
N PRO A 242 -6.64 24.24 -3.48
CA PRO A 242 -6.79 24.77 -2.13
C PRO A 242 -5.51 24.50 -1.33
N LEU A 243 -5.22 25.35 -0.34
CA LEU A 243 -4.07 25.18 0.54
C LEU A 243 -4.06 23.76 1.13
N PRO A 244 -2.88 23.14 1.26
CA PRO A 244 -2.76 21.85 1.93
C PRO A 244 -3.29 21.95 3.36
N ALA A 245 -4.33 21.17 3.68
CA ALA A 245 -4.78 21.02 5.06
C ALA A 245 -3.97 19.90 5.73
N SER A 246 -3.70 20.04 7.02
CA SER A 246 -3.16 18.94 7.82
C SER A 246 -4.18 17.80 7.84
N ILE A 247 -3.78 16.59 7.47
CA ILE A 247 -4.64 15.42 7.60
C ILE A 247 -4.32 14.77 8.94
N GLU A 248 -5.24 14.97 9.87
CA GLU A 248 -5.11 14.41 11.21
C GLU A 248 -5.19 12.89 11.17
N GLY A 249 -4.22 12.24 11.83
CA GLY A 249 -4.23 10.81 12.07
C GLY A 249 -5.15 10.41 13.23
N ASN A 250 -5.05 9.15 13.61
CA ASN A 250 -5.74 8.64 14.80
C ASN A 250 -4.81 8.42 16.00
N VAL A 251 -3.59 8.93 15.95
CA VAL A 251 -2.55 8.77 16.98
C VAL A 251 -2.25 10.14 17.57
N ALA A 252 -2.37 10.29 18.88
CA ALA A 252 -2.14 11.54 19.58
C ALA A 252 -1.12 11.36 20.72
N ASN A 253 -0.46 12.45 21.10
CA ASN A 253 0.39 12.49 22.27
C ASN A 253 -0.46 12.26 23.53
N ALA A 254 -0.01 11.37 24.41
CA ALA A 254 -0.74 11.01 25.64
C ALA A 254 -0.82 12.17 26.65
N ASP A 255 0.21 13.05 26.63
CA ASP A 255 0.31 14.20 27.56
C ASP A 255 -0.26 15.48 26.95
N ASP A 256 -0.42 15.54 25.62
CA ASP A 256 -0.94 16.70 24.88
C ASP A 256 -1.82 16.19 23.73
N PRO A 257 -3.14 16.08 23.93
CA PRO A 257 -4.08 15.58 22.93
C PRO A 257 -4.16 16.41 21.63
N ASP A 258 -3.72 17.66 21.67
CA ASP A 258 -3.67 18.54 20.49
C ASP A 258 -2.43 18.28 19.63
N ASP A 259 -1.39 17.61 20.17
CA ASP A 259 -0.23 17.09 19.41
C ASP A 259 -0.60 15.76 18.74
N ILE A 260 -1.29 15.87 17.60
CA ILE A 260 -1.71 14.71 16.79
C ILE A 260 -0.60 14.33 15.82
N ALA A 261 -0.22 13.06 15.85
CA ALA A 261 0.72 12.51 14.87
C ALA A 261 0.07 12.44 13.48
N LEU A 262 0.86 12.69 12.46
CA LEU A 262 0.46 12.45 11.07
C LEU A 262 0.46 10.96 10.76
N GLY A 263 -0.22 10.57 9.66
CA GLY A 263 -0.35 9.17 9.29
C GLY A 263 -1.52 8.49 10.00
N TYR A 264 -1.59 7.16 9.92
CA TYR A 264 -2.73 6.41 10.45
C TYR A 264 -2.31 5.00 10.90
N PHE A 265 -2.82 4.56 12.04
CA PHE A 265 -2.75 3.18 12.48
C PHE A 265 -4.09 2.50 12.21
N ALA A 266 -4.10 1.45 11.38
CA ALA A 266 -5.30 0.75 10.97
C ALA A 266 -5.33 -0.71 11.45
N ALA A 267 -6.55 -1.24 11.63
CA ALA A 267 -6.81 -2.66 11.81
C ALA A 267 -7.84 -3.12 10.78
N SER A 268 -7.48 -4.07 9.92
CA SER A 268 -8.30 -4.46 8.77
C SER A 268 -8.29 -5.98 8.61
N ALA A 269 -9.44 -6.58 8.37
CA ALA A 269 -9.46 -7.90 7.75
C ALA A 269 -9.05 -7.77 6.28
N VAL A 270 -8.44 -8.82 5.73
CA VAL A 270 -7.94 -8.80 4.37
C VAL A 270 -8.38 -10.04 3.58
N ALA A 271 -8.96 -9.82 2.41
CA ALA A 271 -9.20 -10.85 1.41
C ALA A 271 -8.22 -10.67 0.26
N LYS A 272 -7.52 -11.74 -0.12
CA LYS A 272 -6.55 -11.73 -1.22
C LYS A 272 -6.98 -12.65 -2.35
N ARG A 273 -6.69 -12.22 -3.56
CA ARG A 273 -6.86 -13.07 -4.73
C ARG A 273 -5.72 -12.87 -5.71
N ARG A 274 -5.19 -14.00 -6.19
CA ARG A 274 -4.15 -14.03 -7.22
C ARG A 274 -4.75 -14.36 -8.56
N TYR A 275 -4.17 -13.75 -9.58
CA TYR A 275 -4.55 -13.97 -10.95
C TYR A 275 -3.29 -13.97 -11.83
N VAL A 276 -3.26 -14.86 -12.81
CA VAL A 276 -2.21 -14.90 -13.81
C VAL A 276 -2.81 -14.46 -15.13
N VAL A 277 -2.33 -13.34 -15.67
CA VAL A 277 -2.64 -12.93 -17.04
C VAL A 277 -1.74 -13.77 -17.96
N PRO A 278 -2.29 -14.66 -18.81
CA PRO A 278 -1.47 -15.48 -19.70
C PRO A 278 -0.73 -14.64 -20.73
N GLY A 279 0.55 -14.92 -20.94
CA GLY A 279 1.36 -14.21 -21.93
C GLY A 279 0.90 -14.38 -23.37
N THR A 280 0.10 -15.39 -23.64
CA THR A 280 -0.52 -15.65 -24.96
C THR A 280 -1.62 -14.67 -25.33
N GLU A 281 -2.27 -14.04 -24.35
CA GLU A 281 -3.30 -13.01 -24.59
C GLU A 281 -2.68 -11.71 -25.12
N THR A 282 -1.37 -11.55 -25.00
CA THR A 282 -0.61 -10.39 -25.49
C THR A 282 -0.17 -10.51 -26.94
N PHE A 283 -0.61 -11.51 -27.71
CA PHE A 283 -0.24 -11.60 -29.11
C PHE A 283 -0.91 -10.47 -29.91
N ASN A 284 -0.36 -9.26 -29.74
CA ASN A 284 -0.61 -8.15 -30.64
C ASN A 284 0.61 -8.06 -31.56
N PRO A 285 0.47 -8.24 -32.89
CA PRO A 285 1.58 -8.14 -33.83
C PRO A 285 2.24 -6.75 -33.87
N ARG A 286 1.68 -5.77 -33.16
CA ARG A 286 2.24 -4.43 -33.00
C ARG A 286 3.18 -4.29 -31.79
N ILE A 287 3.29 -5.31 -30.91
CA ILE A 287 4.32 -5.33 -29.87
C ILE A 287 5.60 -5.75 -30.54
N VAL A 288 6.36 -4.78 -31.00
CA VAL A 288 7.64 -5.01 -31.67
C VAL A 288 8.64 -5.47 -30.63
N HIS A 289 9.23 -6.62 -30.90
CA HIS A 289 10.35 -7.16 -30.11
C HIS A 289 11.62 -6.38 -30.47
N TYR A 290 12.14 -5.60 -29.54
CA TYR A 290 13.48 -5.05 -29.61
C TYR A 290 14.42 -5.86 -28.73
#